data_6713d91efa534c69d46260306894e7c3
#
_entry.id   6713d91efa534c69d46260306894e7c3
#
_cell.length_a   1.000
_cell.length_b   1.000
_cell.length_c   1.000
_cell.angle_alpha   90.00
_cell.angle_beta   90.00
_cell.angle_gamma   90.00
#
_symmetry.space_group_name_H-M   'P 1'
#
loop_
_entity.id
_entity.type
_entity.pdbx_description
1 polymer ?
#
loop_
_entity_poly.entity_id
_entity_poly.type
_entity_poly.pdbx_seq_one_letter_code
_entity_poly.pdbx_strand_id
1 'polypeptide(L)'
;MSSRDYERLVPYTKTLNAEIIPTLRDHASERHYVFNGPIHIRYDLDDALPVGKFTVLTGENHAKAVSDRRAPLVLEVDGVRHPLTPPGLTIGRGSDADIRINDPGISRLHARINVWPQGNDIGLSIEDLDSTNGVTVNGVKVTSTELGDGSRIEIGSTRMLVHSPTRI
;
A
#
# COMPACT_ATOMS: atom_id res chain seq x y z
N MET A 1 24.05 5.47 -6.13
CA MET A 1 24.83 6.12 -7.20
C MET A 1 25.55 7.35 -6.67
N SER A 2 26.64 7.80 -7.36
CA SER A 2 27.35 9.00 -6.96
C SER A 2 26.48 10.26 -7.06
N SER A 3 26.88 11.35 -6.37
CA SER A 3 26.15 12.63 -6.41
C SER A 3 26.08 13.22 -7.82
N ARG A 4 27.13 13.09 -8.61
CA ARG A 4 27.15 13.54 -10.02
C ARG A 4 26.15 12.79 -10.89
N ASP A 5 26.07 11.48 -10.75
CA ASP A 5 25.12 10.66 -11.51
C ASP A 5 23.68 10.93 -11.06
N TYR A 6 23.48 11.13 -9.77
CA TYR A 6 22.19 11.46 -9.20
C TYR A 6 21.63 12.78 -9.75
N GLU A 7 22.42 13.85 -9.73
CA GLU A 7 22.05 15.15 -10.28
C GLU A 7 21.70 15.10 -11.77
N ARG A 8 22.40 14.25 -12.52
CA ARG A 8 22.15 14.05 -13.97
C ARG A 8 20.90 13.24 -14.25
N LEU A 9 20.56 12.26 -13.41
CA LEU A 9 19.45 11.33 -13.63
C LEU A 9 18.14 11.77 -13.01
N VAL A 10 18.15 12.51 -11.91
CA VAL A 10 16.95 12.96 -11.22
C VAL A 10 15.91 13.63 -12.12
N PRO A 11 16.29 14.56 -13.05
CA PRO A 11 15.31 15.16 -13.96
C PRO A 11 14.62 14.17 -14.89
N TYR A 12 15.22 13.00 -15.12
CA TYR A 12 14.76 11.99 -16.07
C TYR A 12 14.15 10.75 -15.41
N THR A 13 14.01 10.73 -14.08
CA THR A 13 13.53 9.55 -13.34
C THR A 13 12.17 9.07 -13.78
N LYS A 14 11.26 9.98 -14.10
CA LYS A 14 9.92 9.62 -14.62
C LYS A 14 10.01 8.89 -15.95
N THR A 15 10.82 9.39 -16.87
CA THR A 15 11.03 8.78 -18.19
C THR A 15 11.72 7.43 -18.07
N LEU A 16 12.77 7.35 -17.24
CA LEU A 16 13.48 6.11 -16.97
C LEU A 16 12.57 5.03 -16.35
N ASN A 17 11.78 5.39 -15.38
CA ASN A 17 10.85 4.45 -14.75
C ASN A 17 9.76 3.99 -15.72
N ALA A 18 9.28 4.87 -16.61
CA ALA A 18 8.31 4.52 -17.63
C ALA A 18 8.85 3.50 -18.66
N GLU A 19 10.15 3.46 -18.88
CA GLU A 19 10.82 2.49 -19.75
C GLU A 19 11.26 1.22 -19.02
N ILE A 20 11.78 1.36 -17.81
CA ILE A 20 12.34 0.24 -17.03
C ILE A 20 11.25 -0.67 -16.49
N ILE A 21 10.17 -0.12 -15.95
CA ILE A 21 9.12 -0.90 -15.30
C ILE A 21 8.44 -1.90 -16.26
N PRO A 22 8.02 -1.53 -17.47
CA PRO A 22 7.48 -2.49 -18.43
C PRO A 22 8.49 -3.59 -18.79
N THR A 23 9.75 -3.23 -19.02
CA THR A 23 10.82 -4.18 -19.32
C THR A 23 11.05 -5.18 -18.19
N LEU A 24 11.00 -4.73 -16.94
CA LEU A 24 11.09 -5.63 -15.78
C LEU A 24 9.90 -6.57 -15.68
N ARG A 25 8.70 -6.11 -15.99
CA ARG A 25 7.50 -6.95 -15.99
C ARG A 25 7.57 -8.03 -17.06
N ASP A 26 7.99 -7.66 -18.27
CA ASP A 26 8.15 -8.60 -19.39
C ASP A 26 9.19 -9.68 -19.05
N HIS A 27 10.32 -9.26 -18.52
CA HIS A 27 11.38 -10.19 -18.12
C HIS A 27 10.96 -11.13 -16.97
N ALA A 28 10.21 -10.62 -16.01
CA ALA A 28 9.66 -11.42 -14.92
C ALA A 28 8.64 -12.44 -15.45
N SER A 29 7.78 -12.03 -16.39
CA SER A 29 6.78 -12.91 -17.01
C SER A 29 7.45 -14.04 -17.77
N GLU A 30 8.49 -13.78 -18.54
CA GLU A 30 9.27 -14.81 -19.26
C GLU A 30 9.88 -15.86 -18.32
N ARG A 31 10.23 -15.47 -17.11
CA ARG A 31 10.85 -16.34 -16.12
C ARG A 31 9.89 -16.85 -15.04
N HIS A 32 8.58 -16.64 -15.23
CA HIS A 32 7.54 -17.04 -14.30
C HIS A 32 7.68 -16.43 -12.89
N TYR A 33 8.28 -15.27 -12.77
CA TYR A 33 8.30 -14.50 -11.53
C TYR A 33 7.03 -13.65 -11.40
N VAL A 34 6.50 -13.57 -10.20
CA VAL A 34 5.32 -12.75 -9.88
C VAL A 34 5.73 -11.65 -8.90
N PHE A 35 5.37 -10.41 -9.22
CA PHE A 35 5.51 -9.31 -8.27
C PHE A 35 4.31 -9.30 -7.33
N ASN A 36 4.56 -9.31 -6.04
CA ASN A 36 3.52 -9.27 -5.00
C ASN A 36 2.93 -7.87 -4.78
N GLY A 37 3.30 -6.89 -5.60
CA GLY A 37 2.82 -5.52 -5.50
C GLY A 37 3.35 -4.65 -6.63
N PRO A 38 3.01 -3.35 -6.61
CA PRO A 38 3.50 -2.42 -7.62
C PRO A 38 5.02 -2.27 -7.54
N ILE A 39 5.64 -2.16 -8.72
CA ILE A 39 7.09 -1.94 -8.82
C ILE A 39 7.38 -0.46 -8.60
N HIS A 40 8.22 -0.16 -7.62
CA HIS A 40 8.73 1.18 -7.36
C HIS A 40 10.25 1.20 -7.50
N ILE A 41 10.75 2.17 -8.22
CA ILE A 41 12.20 2.39 -8.38
C ILE A 41 12.53 3.71 -7.70
N ARG A 42 13.46 3.65 -6.76
CA ARG A 42 14.01 4.80 -6.06
C ARG A 42 15.50 4.94 -6.38
N TYR A 43 15.94 6.16 -6.48
CA TYR A 43 17.34 6.49 -6.74
C TYR A 43 17.91 7.17 -5.49
N ASP A 44 18.94 6.56 -4.92
CA ASP A 44 19.58 7.04 -3.71
C ASP A 44 21.03 7.47 -3.97
N LEU A 45 21.45 8.51 -3.25
CA LEU A 45 22.84 8.95 -3.23
C LEU A 45 23.71 7.99 -2.44
N ASP A 46 24.88 7.70 -2.99
CA ASP A 46 25.94 6.98 -2.31
C ASP A 46 27.29 7.54 -2.78
N ASP A 47 27.86 8.42 -2.00
CA ASP A 47 29.12 9.10 -2.33
C ASP A 47 30.34 8.17 -2.26
N ALA A 48 30.18 6.96 -1.71
CA ALA A 48 31.22 5.93 -1.73
C ALA A 48 31.37 5.28 -3.11
N LEU A 49 30.39 5.46 -4.01
CA LEU A 49 30.43 4.91 -5.36
C LEU A 49 31.10 5.88 -6.35
N PRO A 50 32.03 5.38 -7.18
CA PRO A 50 32.60 6.20 -8.26
C PRO A 50 31.56 6.55 -9.33
N VAL A 51 31.82 7.63 -10.06
CA VAL A 51 30.99 8.06 -11.19
C VAL A 51 30.85 6.93 -12.22
N GLY A 52 29.61 6.73 -12.70
CA GLY A 52 29.27 5.67 -13.65
C GLY A 52 29.04 4.30 -13.01
N LYS A 53 29.11 4.18 -11.68
CA LYS A 53 28.77 2.95 -10.96
C LYS A 53 27.53 3.12 -10.11
N PHE A 54 26.72 2.07 -10.06
CA PHE A 54 25.54 2.00 -9.21
C PHE A 54 25.39 0.60 -8.63
N THR A 55 24.71 0.53 -7.51
CA THR A 55 24.33 -0.75 -6.88
C THR A 55 22.80 -0.84 -6.91
N VAL A 56 22.30 -1.97 -7.34
CA VAL A 56 20.87 -2.28 -7.28
C VAL A 56 20.59 -3.07 -6.03
N LEU A 57 19.76 -2.53 -5.18
CA LEU A 57 19.25 -3.22 -4.00
C LEU A 57 17.81 -3.65 -4.28
N THR A 58 17.58 -4.93 -4.23
CA THR A 58 16.24 -5.51 -4.36
C THR A 58 15.78 -5.97 -2.99
N GLY A 59 14.53 -5.74 -2.65
CA GLY A 59 13.99 -6.25 -1.40
C GLY A 59 12.67 -5.65 -1.00
N GLU A 60 12.02 -6.29 -0.10
CA GLU A 60 10.80 -5.84 0.57
C GLU A 60 11.05 -4.62 1.48
N ASN A 61 12.26 -4.11 1.48
CA ASN A 61 12.73 -3.11 2.44
C ASN A 61 12.36 -1.66 2.09
N HIS A 62 11.57 -1.42 1.03
CA HIS A 62 11.15 -0.05 0.74
C HIS A 62 10.12 0.49 1.73
N ALA A 63 9.41 -0.37 2.43
CA ALA A 63 8.63 0.04 3.59
C ALA A 63 9.54 0.51 4.76
N LYS A 64 10.77 0.02 4.88
CA LYS A 64 11.69 0.40 5.95
C LYS A 64 12.27 1.80 5.85
N ALA A 65 12.50 2.34 4.66
CA ALA A 65 13.10 3.68 4.52
C ALA A 65 12.11 4.81 4.82
N VAL A 66 10.82 4.56 4.64
CA VAL A 66 9.73 5.48 5.02
C VAL A 66 9.20 5.14 6.41
N SER A 67 9.42 3.91 6.87
CA SER A 67 8.87 3.37 8.12
C SER A 67 9.82 3.41 9.31
N ASP A 68 11.00 4.00 9.16
CA ASP A 68 11.97 4.03 10.27
C ASP A 68 11.50 4.90 11.46
N ARG A 69 10.26 5.40 11.40
CA ARG A 69 9.70 6.22 12.48
C ARG A 69 8.35 5.74 13.04
N ARG A 70 7.58 4.92 12.29
CA ARG A 70 6.37 4.26 12.83
C ARG A 70 6.06 3.00 12.01
N ALA A 71 5.77 1.90 12.68
CA ALA A 71 5.29 0.70 12.02
C ALA A 71 4.01 1.02 11.22
N PRO A 72 3.87 0.52 9.99
CA PRO A 72 2.67 0.76 9.19
C PRO A 72 1.44 0.22 9.92
N LEU A 73 0.34 0.97 9.86
CA LEU A 73 -0.93 0.47 10.38
C LEU A 73 -1.35 -0.76 9.55
N VAL A 74 -2.00 -1.69 10.21
CA VAL A 74 -2.56 -2.88 9.60
C VAL A 74 -4.07 -2.92 9.79
N LEU A 75 -4.77 -3.49 8.81
CA LEU A 75 -6.16 -3.87 8.94
C LEU A 75 -6.22 -5.35 9.30
N GLU A 76 -6.74 -5.66 10.47
CA GLU A 76 -6.96 -7.04 10.90
C GLU A 76 -8.38 -7.46 10.55
N VAL A 77 -8.49 -8.54 9.78
CA VAL A 77 -9.75 -9.14 9.34
C VAL A 77 -9.69 -10.63 9.66
N ASP A 78 -10.58 -11.12 10.49
CA ASP A 78 -10.66 -12.54 10.89
C ASP A 78 -9.31 -13.14 11.34
N GLY A 79 -8.50 -12.35 12.05
CA GLY A 79 -7.16 -12.75 12.51
C GLY A 79 -6.04 -12.62 11.48
N VAL A 80 -6.37 -12.21 10.25
CA VAL A 80 -5.39 -11.96 9.20
C VAL A 80 -5.05 -10.47 9.15
N ARG A 81 -3.77 -10.14 9.10
CA ARG A 81 -3.28 -8.77 9.08
C ARG A 81 -2.92 -8.35 7.67
N HIS A 82 -3.53 -7.27 7.21
CA HIS A 82 -3.29 -6.66 5.91
C HIS A 82 -2.60 -5.31 6.09
N PRO A 83 -1.36 -5.13 5.60
CA PRO A 83 -0.67 -3.86 5.74
C PRO A 83 -1.38 -2.75 4.96
N LEU A 84 -1.57 -1.60 5.60
CA LEU A 84 -2.17 -0.41 5.00
C LEU A 84 -1.08 0.48 4.40
N THR A 85 -0.91 0.39 3.11
CA THR A 85 0.10 1.14 2.35
C THR A 85 -0.55 1.97 1.25
N PRO A 86 0.02 3.12 0.86
CA PRO A 86 -0.51 3.89 -0.27
C PRO A 86 -0.55 3.07 -1.59
N PRO A 87 -1.55 3.25 -2.42
CA PRO A 87 -2.68 4.19 -2.34
C PRO A 87 -3.85 3.69 -1.48
N GLY A 88 -3.80 2.47 -0.94
CA GLY A 88 -4.85 1.84 -0.17
C GLY A 88 -5.31 0.51 -0.77
N LEU A 89 -6.46 0.04 -0.34
CA LEU A 89 -7.02 -1.23 -0.77
C LEU A 89 -8.55 -1.19 -0.82
N THR A 90 -9.12 -2.13 -1.56
CA THR A 90 -10.57 -2.34 -1.66
C THR A 90 -11.00 -3.58 -0.88
N ILE A 91 -12.19 -3.52 -0.33
CA ILE A 91 -12.79 -4.62 0.45
C ILE A 91 -14.12 -4.99 -0.20
N GLY A 92 -14.35 -6.27 -0.38
CA GLY A 92 -15.60 -6.75 -0.96
C GLY A 92 -15.66 -8.26 -1.08
N ARG A 93 -16.76 -8.74 -1.60
CA ARG A 93 -16.99 -10.18 -1.85
C ARG A 93 -16.48 -10.62 -3.22
N GLY A 94 -16.35 -9.69 -4.14
CA GLY A 94 -15.94 -9.96 -5.52
C GLY A 94 -14.46 -10.27 -5.69
N SER A 95 -14.10 -10.86 -6.81
CA SER A 95 -12.71 -11.15 -7.16
C SER A 95 -11.87 -9.90 -7.44
N ASP A 96 -12.51 -8.77 -7.68
CA ASP A 96 -11.84 -7.49 -7.95
C ASP A 96 -11.44 -6.74 -6.66
N ALA A 97 -11.90 -7.21 -5.49
CA ALA A 97 -11.51 -6.65 -4.21
C ALA A 97 -10.12 -7.15 -3.78
N ASP A 98 -9.31 -6.25 -3.23
CA ASP A 98 -7.99 -6.60 -2.70
C ASP A 98 -8.11 -7.51 -1.48
N ILE A 99 -9.06 -7.20 -0.59
CA ILE A 99 -9.47 -8.08 0.50
C ILE A 99 -10.82 -8.69 0.16
N ARG A 100 -10.82 -9.96 -0.12
CA ARG A 100 -12.03 -10.70 -0.41
C ARG A 100 -12.60 -11.32 0.87
N ILE A 101 -13.85 -10.98 1.19
CA ILE A 101 -14.56 -11.52 2.33
C ILE A 101 -15.77 -12.30 1.83
N ASN A 102 -15.85 -13.55 2.20
CA ASN A 102 -16.94 -14.44 1.79
C ASN A 102 -18.15 -14.30 2.75
N ASP A 103 -18.78 -13.14 2.70
CA ASP A 103 -19.97 -12.81 3.47
C ASP A 103 -21.09 -12.37 2.51
N PRO A 104 -22.25 -13.01 2.50
CA PRO A 104 -23.37 -12.63 1.64
C PRO A 104 -23.91 -11.23 1.90
N GLY A 105 -23.68 -10.66 3.08
CA GLY A 105 -24.02 -9.28 3.42
C GLY A 105 -23.05 -8.23 2.87
N ILE A 106 -22.01 -8.65 2.18
CA ILE A 106 -20.98 -7.76 1.62
C ILE A 106 -21.16 -7.67 0.10
N SER A 107 -21.16 -6.44 -0.43
CA SER A 107 -21.17 -6.19 -1.87
C SER A 107 -19.85 -6.60 -2.55
N ARG A 108 -19.88 -6.78 -3.86
CA ARG A 108 -18.68 -7.21 -4.63
C ARG A 108 -17.50 -6.26 -4.42
N LEU A 109 -17.72 -4.95 -4.58
CA LEU A 109 -16.85 -3.88 -4.11
C LEU A 109 -17.66 -3.11 -3.07
N HIS A 110 -17.33 -3.24 -1.80
CA HIS A 110 -18.11 -2.71 -0.70
C HIS A 110 -17.57 -1.39 -0.18
N ALA A 111 -16.26 -1.36 0.07
CA ALA A 111 -15.59 -0.21 0.62
C ALA A 111 -14.16 -0.08 0.08
N ARG A 112 -13.63 1.12 0.17
CA ARG A 112 -12.23 1.41 -0.13
C ARG A 112 -11.59 2.08 1.08
N ILE A 113 -10.42 1.59 1.44
CA ILE A 113 -9.55 2.30 2.37
C ILE A 113 -8.53 3.07 1.54
N ASN A 114 -8.53 4.38 1.67
CA ASN A 114 -7.55 5.25 1.05
C ASN A 114 -6.41 5.49 2.03
N VAL A 115 -5.19 5.40 1.54
CA VAL A 115 -3.96 5.62 2.32
C VAL A 115 -3.11 6.63 1.59
N TRP A 116 -2.69 7.67 2.28
CA TRP A 116 -1.83 8.70 1.71
C TRP A 116 -0.75 9.13 2.70
N PRO A 117 0.43 9.56 2.22
CA PRO A 117 1.43 10.13 3.10
C PRO A 117 0.96 11.50 3.62
N GLN A 118 1.08 11.72 4.93
CA GLN A 118 0.71 12.95 5.61
C GLN A 118 1.87 13.41 6.50
N GLY A 119 2.79 14.19 5.93
CA GLY A 119 4.00 14.61 6.63
C GLY A 119 4.86 13.40 7.02
N ASN A 120 5.09 13.22 8.31
CA ASN A 120 5.79 12.04 8.86
C ASN A 120 4.85 10.87 9.20
N ASP A 121 3.56 11.06 9.02
CA ASP A 121 2.51 10.07 9.31
C ASP A 121 1.82 9.60 8.03
N ILE A 122 0.88 8.69 8.18
CA ILE A 122 0.02 8.19 7.13
C ILE A 122 -1.42 8.61 7.44
N GLY A 123 -2.08 9.24 6.48
CA GLY A 123 -3.51 9.48 6.53
C GLY A 123 -4.28 8.27 6.04
N LEU A 124 -5.37 7.95 6.72
CA LEU A 124 -6.27 6.86 6.39
C LEU A 124 -7.72 7.35 6.36
N SER A 125 -8.47 6.91 5.36
CA SER A 125 -9.92 7.06 5.34
C SER A 125 -10.58 5.83 4.76
N ILE A 126 -11.84 5.63 5.10
CA ILE A 126 -12.69 4.62 4.48
C ILE A 126 -13.83 5.30 3.73
N GLU A 127 -14.18 4.74 2.59
CA GLU A 127 -15.23 5.21 1.70
C GLU A 127 -16.14 4.05 1.34
N ASP A 128 -17.46 4.24 1.50
CA ASP A 128 -18.46 3.28 1.04
C ASP A 128 -18.62 3.39 -0.48
N LEU A 129 -18.51 2.29 -1.19
CA LEU A 129 -18.62 2.21 -2.66
C LEU A 129 -20.07 1.85 -3.10
N ASP A 130 -21.05 2.57 -2.59
CA ASP A 130 -22.46 2.32 -2.89
C ASP A 130 -22.91 0.91 -2.50
N SER A 131 -22.46 0.46 -1.35
CA SER A 131 -22.78 -0.87 -0.84
C SER A 131 -24.26 -1.02 -0.44
N THR A 132 -24.75 -2.25 -0.46
CA THR A 132 -26.13 -2.54 -0.07
C THR A 132 -26.38 -2.30 1.43
N ASN A 133 -25.44 -2.70 2.29
CA ASN A 133 -25.60 -2.66 3.74
C ASN A 133 -24.84 -1.52 4.44
N GLY A 134 -23.98 -0.82 3.70
CA GLY A 134 -23.20 0.30 4.23
C GLY A 134 -21.98 -0.11 5.05
N VAL A 135 -21.29 0.88 5.57
CA VAL A 135 -20.08 0.76 6.39
C VAL A 135 -20.34 1.40 7.75
N THR A 136 -19.95 0.72 8.81
CA THR A 136 -20.00 1.24 10.17
C THR A 136 -18.60 1.38 10.73
N VAL A 137 -18.30 2.53 11.29
CA VAL A 137 -17.00 2.81 11.93
C VAL A 137 -17.25 3.27 13.36
N ASN A 138 -16.64 2.59 14.32
CA ASN A 138 -16.80 2.84 15.76
C ASN A 138 -18.26 2.89 16.21
N GLY A 139 -19.12 2.07 15.62
CA GLY A 139 -20.55 1.99 15.91
C GLY A 139 -21.42 3.02 15.18
N VAL A 140 -20.85 3.83 14.30
CA VAL A 140 -21.57 4.87 13.53
C VAL A 140 -21.55 4.50 12.05
N LYS A 141 -22.72 4.49 11.43
CA LYS A 141 -22.82 4.29 9.98
C LYS A 141 -22.35 5.52 9.23
N VAL A 142 -21.43 5.32 8.30
CA VAL A 142 -20.75 6.39 7.55
C VAL A 142 -20.74 6.09 6.05
N THR A 143 -20.67 7.13 5.23
CA THR A 143 -20.36 7.02 3.81
C THR A 143 -18.87 7.24 3.53
N SER A 144 -18.22 8.05 4.35
CA SER A 144 -16.79 8.29 4.33
C SER A 144 -16.35 8.86 5.68
N THR A 145 -15.23 8.42 6.20
CA THR A 145 -14.65 8.96 7.44
C THR A 145 -13.16 8.68 7.51
N GLU A 146 -12.45 9.50 8.28
CA GLU A 146 -11.06 9.23 8.58
C GLU A 146 -10.90 8.06 9.55
N LEU A 147 -9.82 7.32 9.38
CA LEU A 147 -9.45 6.18 10.22
C LEU A 147 -8.15 6.48 10.97
N GLY A 148 -7.99 5.84 12.11
CA GLY A 148 -6.77 5.91 12.91
C GLY A 148 -6.50 4.60 13.63
N ASP A 149 -5.43 4.59 14.43
CA ASP A 149 -5.12 3.45 15.30
C ASP A 149 -6.27 3.19 16.27
N GLY A 150 -6.77 1.95 16.29
CA GLY A 150 -7.91 1.55 17.10
C GLY A 150 -9.29 1.72 16.45
N SER A 151 -9.37 2.19 15.20
CA SER A 151 -10.65 2.28 14.48
C SER A 151 -11.24 0.90 14.22
N ARG A 152 -12.51 0.72 14.57
CA ARG A 152 -13.28 -0.50 14.35
C ARG A 152 -14.20 -0.32 13.16
N ILE A 153 -14.09 -1.21 12.19
CA ILE A 153 -14.89 -1.19 10.97
C ILE A 153 -15.78 -2.42 10.96
N GLU A 154 -17.06 -2.22 10.67
CA GLU A 154 -18.02 -3.32 10.49
C GLU A 154 -18.63 -3.22 9.09
N ILE A 155 -18.54 -4.31 8.35
CA ILE A 155 -19.09 -4.46 7.01
C ILE A 155 -19.83 -5.81 6.96
N GLY A 156 -21.13 -5.78 6.70
CA GLY A 156 -21.96 -6.97 6.83
C GLY A 156 -21.89 -7.54 8.25
N SER A 157 -21.53 -8.80 8.39
CA SER A 157 -21.28 -9.44 9.68
C SER A 157 -19.80 -9.50 10.06
N THR A 158 -18.92 -8.93 9.22
CA THR A 158 -17.48 -8.97 9.41
C THR A 158 -16.97 -7.74 10.16
N ARG A 159 -16.18 -7.99 11.19
CA ARG A 159 -15.51 -6.95 11.99
C ARG A 159 -14.04 -6.87 11.66
N MET A 160 -13.56 -5.65 11.56
CA MET A 160 -12.17 -5.34 11.24
C MET A 160 -11.62 -4.32 12.22
N LEU A 161 -10.33 -4.37 12.46
CA LEU A 161 -9.64 -3.46 13.35
C LEU A 161 -8.42 -2.85 12.66
N VAL A 162 -8.32 -1.53 12.71
CA VAL A 162 -7.11 -0.81 12.31
C VAL A 162 -6.22 -0.65 13.54
N HIS A 163 -5.00 -1.15 13.48
CA HIS A 163 -4.07 -1.02 14.62
C HIS A 163 -2.61 -1.03 14.19
N SER A 164 -1.76 -0.55 15.09
CA SER A 164 -0.31 -0.62 14.91
C SER A 164 0.21 -2.01 15.28
N PRO A 165 0.99 -2.68 14.42
CA PRO A 165 1.50 -4.03 14.69
C PRO A 165 2.56 -4.09 15.80
N THR A 166 3.07 -2.94 16.25
CA THR A 166 4.07 -2.85 17.33
C THR A 166 3.50 -2.82 18.73
N ARG A 167 2.19 -2.74 18.88
CA ARG A 167 1.52 -2.89 20.17
C ARG A 167 1.24 -4.36 20.42
N ILE A 168 2.07 -4.95 21.23
CA ILE A 168 1.84 -6.26 21.82
C ILE A 168 1.13 -6.07 23.15
#